data_4762517cb5ae3a3d06342b5081cdff9b
#
_entry.id   4762517cb5ae3a3d06342b5081cdff9b
#
_cell.length_a   1.000
_cell.length_b   1.000
_cell.length_c   1.000
_cell.angle_alpha   90.00
_cell.angle_beta   90.00
_cell.angle_gamma   90.00
#
_symmetry.space_group_name_H-M   'P 1'
#
loop_
_entity.id
_entity.type
_entity.pdbx_description
1 polymer ?
#
loop_
_entity_poly.entity_id
_entity_poly.type
_entity_poly.pdbx_seq_one_letter_code
_entity_poly.pdbx_strand_id
1 'polypeptide(L)'
;MRSVTGRRLRNATDGSAPVVPAAGDEDPSPDPRPRRVLRISLAQRFAIIYERSVLLRLMSYCLGVISVGAIVLYLAERGNEGYETMLATVENIAILFTSGFDVNRPKTLLGTLAAFTVLATGICFLGLFTGEIAAYLVERRMKGGSGMKPVTVSDHVVVTRWGKETESIIDELLSDEVKERHPVVVIDRSILELPINNPYVHFVKGDPTESAVLERAGILRASTAIILPDLSTTDYMAEDSRTILTVLAIESLNRKVYTVAQVLVPENAKHLERVHCDEIICTTEVCTRLMVQSSLQHGLSRIFADVLSFGEGSEIYRVKLAGRFAGREYFELGAELMRTEKTTLLAIESDRDMHINPEKEVRVKAGDHAFVLSPSHPTQIEV
;
A
#
# COMPACT_ATOMS: atom_id res chain seq x y z
N MET A 1 63.65 30.13 16.76
CA MET A 1 64.15 29.98 18.14
C MET A 1 63.66 28.65 18.68
N ARG A 2 64.63 27.79 19.02
CA ARG A 2 64.63 26.58 19.85
C ARG A 2 63.67 25.48 19.42
N SER A 3 64.14 24.39 18.77
CA SER A 3 65.15 23.38 19.20
C SER A 3 64.48 22.27 20.03
N VAL A 4 64.44 21.04 19.40
CA VAL A 4 65.29 19.87 19.73
C VAL A 4 64.64 18.99 20.80
N THR A 5 64.41 17.70 20.64
CA THR A 5 65.19 16.50 20.37
C THR A 5 64.20 15.33 20.29
N GLY A 6 64.21 14.34 19.47
CA GLY A 6 65.27 13.45 19.07
C GLY A 6 65.48 12.28 20.03
N ARG A 7 64.91 11.08 19.75
CA ARG A 7 65.56 9.83 20.17
C ARG A 7 65.22 8.68 19.21
N ARG A 8 66.32 8.17 18.67
CA ARG A 8 66.43 7.00 17.79
C ARG A 8 66.56 5.67 18.57
N LEU A 9 66.02 4.62 17.92
CA LEU A 9 66.60 3.25 17.79
C LEU A 9 66.63 2.32 18.99
N ARG A 10 66.07 1.12 18.82
CA ARG A 10 66.83 -0.11 18.58
C ARG A 10 65.97 -1.28 18.14
N ASN A 11 66.46 -1.95 17.13
CA ASN A 11 66.06 -3.25 16.61
C ASN A 11 66.20 -4.36 17.70
N ALA A 12 65.27 -5.31 17.66
CA ALA A 12 65.61 -6.69 17.95
C ALA A 12 64.64 -7.61 17.15
N THR A 13 65.17 -8.27 16.19
CA THR A 13 64.69 -9.49 15.54
C THR A 13 64.50 -10.59 16.56
N ASP A 14 63.33 -11.21 16.63
CA ASP A 14 63.31 -12.63 16.91
C ASP A 14 62.07 -13.26 16.22
N GLY A 15 62.37 -14.26 15.40
CA GLY A 15 61.41 -15.05 14.66
C GLY A 15 60.88 -16.22 15.52
N SER A 16 59.58 -16.28 15.63
CA SER A 16 58.91 -17.55 15.90
C SER A 16 57.52 -17.53 15.30
N ALA A 17 57.34 -18.39 14.31
CA ALA A 17 56.02 -18.66 13.69
C ALA A 17 55.04 -19.22 14.71
N PRO A 18 53.76 -18.82 14.69
CA PRO A 18 52.78 -19.49 15.51
C PRO A 18 52.40 -20.86 14.90
N VAL A 19 52.55 -21.88 15.75
CA VAL A 19 52.12 -23.26 15.54
C VAL A 19 50.59 -23.27 15.35
N VAL A 20 50.13 -23.86 14.23
CA VAL A 20 48.73 -24.22 13.97
C VAL A 20 48.39 -25.43 14.84
N PRO A 21 47.41 -25.41 15.75
CA PRO A 21 46.91 -26.60 16.38
C PRO A 21 46.02 -27.39 15.40
N ALA A 22 46.25 -28.70 15.38
CA ALA A 22 45.54 -29.69 14.58
C ALA A 22 44.03 -29.72 14.89
N ALA A 23 43.28 -30.03 13.85
CA ALA A 23 41.86 -30.35 13.89
C ALA A 23 41.56 -31.51 14.82
N GLY A 24 40.53 -31.38 15.62
CA GLY A 24 39.94 -32.48 16.37
C GLY A 24 39.21 -31.97 17.58
N ASP A 25 37.93 -31.64 17.43
CA ASP A 25 36.87 -32.07 18.32
C ASP A 25 35.55 -31.53 17.73
N GLU A 26 34.80 -32.47 17.19
CA GLU A 26 33.41 -32.23 16.75
C GLU A 26 32.58 -31.89 17.98
N ASP A 27 32.06 -30.64 17.99
CA ASP A 27 31.03 -30.19 18.92
C ASP A 27 29.73 -30.95 18.59
N PRO A 28 29.13 -31.72 19.53
CA PRO A 28 27.93 -32.47 19.25
C PRO A 28 26.77 -31.50 18.93
N SER A 29 26.21 -31.64 17.73
CA SER A 29 25.00 -30.98 17.30
C SER A 29 23.93 -30.95 18.40
N PRO A 30 23.25 -29.85 18.66
CA PRO A 30 22.16 -29.80 19.63
C PRO A 30 21.02 -30.69 19.15
N ASP A 31 20.78 -31.74 19.95
CA ASP A 31 19.66 -32.68 19.87
C ASP A 31 18.33 -31.88 19.61
N PRO A 32 17.60 -32.16 18.53
CA PRO A 32 16.32 -31.53 18.27
C PRO A 32 15.25 -32.11 19.20
N ARG A 33 15.25 -31.66 20.46
CA ARG A 33 14.15 -32.00 21.36
C ARG A 33 12.86 -31.45 20.75
N PRO A 34 11.83 -32.27 20.58
CA PRO A 34 10.56 -31.81 20.02
C PRO A 34 10.02 -30.70 20.92
N ARG A 35 9.85 -29.49 20.38
CA ARG A 35 9.11 -28.41 21.03
C ARG A 35 7.74 -28.98 21.40
N ARG A 36 7.50 -29.24 22.70
CA ARG A 36 6.18 -29.57 23.21
C ARG A 36 5.25 -28.42 22.80
N VAL A 37 4.48 -28.64 21.77
CA VAL A 37 3.34 -27.80 21.44
C VAL A 37 2.38 -27.95 22.64
N LEU A 38 2.37 -26.95 23.51
CA LEU A 38 1.43 -26.86 24.61
C LEU A 38 0.02 -26.88 23.98
N ARG A 39 -0.65 -28.05 24.03
CA ARG A 39 -2.06 -28.17 23.69
C ARG A 39 -2.83 -27.37 24.74
N ILE A 40 -3.12 -26.10 24.42
CA ILE A 40 -3.98 -25.27 25.22
C ILE A 40 -5.34 -25.96 25.28
N SER A 41 -5.78 -26.32 26.48
CA SER A 41 -7.08 -26.98 26.69
C SER A 41 -8.23 -26.08 26.17
N LEU A 42 -9.34 -26.68 25.75
CA LEU A 42 -10.54 -25.93 25.33
C LEU A 42 -10.97 -24.90 26.38
N ALA A 43 -10.87 -25.26 27.67
CA ALA A 43 -11.19 -24.36 28.79
C ALA A 43 -10.24 -23.15 28.84
N GLN A 44 -8.94 -23.32 28.59
CA GLN A 44 -7.98 -22.21 28.55
C GLN A 44 -8.21 -21.29 27.35
N ARG A 45 -8.59 -21.85 26.20
CA ARG A 45 -8.96 -21.05 25.01
C ARG A 45 -10.21 -20.24 25.30
N PHE A 46 -11.21 -20.84 25.96
CA PHE A 46 -12.43 -20.15 26.34
C PHE A 46 -12.16 -19.03 27.35
N ALA A 47 -11.31 -19.26 28.34
CA ALA A 47 -10.93 -18.26 29.34
C ALA A 47 -10.24 -17.04 28.68
N ILE A 48 -9.33 -17.28 27.75
CA ILE A 48 -8.64 -16.19 27.00
C ILE A 48 -9.64 -15.37 26.15
N ILE A 49 -10.61 -16.04 25.50
CA ILE A 49 -11.63 -15.37 24.69
C ILE A 49 -12.57 -14.58 25.61
N TYR A 50 -12.96 -15.14 26.76
CA TYR A 50 -13.81 -14.51 27.75
C TYR A 50 -13.17 -13.25 28.35
N GLU A 51 -11.89 -13.31 28.72
CA GLU A 51 -11.14 -12.14 29.23
C GLU A 51 -11.01 -11.02 28.20
N ARG A 52 -10.88 -11.40 26.93
CA ARG A 52 -10.70 -10.43 25.81
C ARG A 52 -12.00 -9.80 25.32
N SER A 53 -13.14 -10.47 25.54
CA SER A 53 -14.44 -10.04 24.99
C SER A 53 -15.30 -9.38 26.04
N VAL A 54 -15.46 -8.05 25.97
CA VAL A 54 -16.39 -7.26 26.80
C VAL A 54 -17.82 -7.78 26.62
N LEU A 55 -18.20 -8.13 25.40
CA LEU A 55 -19.52 -8.60 25.04
C LEU A 55 -19.85 -9.94 25.71
N LEU A 56 -18.94 -10.91 25.77
CA LEU A 56 -19.13 -12.18 26.43
C LEU A 56 -19.31 -12.02 27.95
N ARG A 57 -18.53 -11.12 28.56
CA ARG A 57 -18.71 -10.81 30.01
C ARG A 57 -20.03 -10.15 30.28
N LEU A 58 -20.45 -9.21 29.43
CA LEU A 58 -21.75 -8.55 29.57
C LEU A 58 -22.91 -9.55 29.44
N MET A 59 -22.85 -10.42 28.42
CA MET A 59 -23.86 -11.48 28.23
C MET A 59 -23.92 -12.44 29.42
N SER A 60 -22.77 -12.86 29.96
CA SER A 60 -22.75 -13.75 31.12
C SER A 60 -23.33 -13.09 32.39
N TYR A 61 -23.03 -11.80 32.59
CA TYR A 61 -23.62 -11.02 33.68
C TYR A 61 -25.15 -10.90 33.54
N CYS A 62 -25.64 -10.55 32.37
CA CYS A 62 -27.08 -10.46 32.08
C CYS A 62 -27.79 -11.81 32.28
N LEU A 63 -27.18 -12.89 31.80
CA LEU A 63 -27.72 -14.24 31.99
C LEU A 63 -27.81 -14.60 33.49
N GLY A 64 -26.81 -14.22 34.28
CA GLY A 64 -26.83 -14.38 35.74
C GLY A 64 -27.98 -13.61 36.39
N VAL A 65 -28.15 -12.32 36.06
CA VAL A 65 -29.24 -11.48 36.61
C VAL A 65 -30.60 -12.00 36.18
N ILE A 66 -30.78 -12.41 34.93
CA ILE A 66 -32.04 -13.02 34.44
C ILE A 66 -32.35 -14.31 35.21
N SER A 67 -31.35 -15.18 35.41
CA SER A 67 -31.52 -16.46 36.10
C SER A 67 -31.92 -16.27 37.58
N VAL A 68 -31.20 -15.37 38.27
CA VAL A 68 -31.53 -15.04 39.68
C VAL A 68 -32.89 -14.35 39.77
N GLY A 69 -33.17 -13.40 38.87
CA GLY A 69 -34.46 -12.72 38.78
C GLY A 69 -35.62 -13.69 38.55
N ALA A 70 -35.41 -14.69 37.67
CA ALA A 70 -36.40 -15.73 37.40
C ALA A 70 -36.74 -16.56 38.66
N ILE A 71 -35.71 -16.95 39.40
CA ILE A 71 -35.92 -17.74 40.64
C ILE A 71 -36.66 -16.89 41.69
N VAL A 72 -36.21 -15.65 41.89
CA VAL A 72 -36.83 -14.75 42.88
C VAL A 72 -38.29 -14.43 42.53
N LEU A 73 -38.57 -14.07 41.26
CA LEU A 73 -39.93 -13.78 40.81
C LEU A 73 -40.83 -15.00 40.88
N TYR A 74 -40.35 -16.17 40.46
CA TYR A 74 -41.12 -17.42 40.57
C TYR A 74 -41.50 -17.74 42.03
N LEU A 75 -40.58 -17.59 42.97
CA LEU A 75 -40.84 -17.89 44.39
C LEU A 75 -41.74 -16.83 45.06
N ALA A 76 -41.55 -15.56 44.70
CA ALA A 76 -42.29 -14.45 45.29
C ALA A 76 -43.72 -14.29 44.73
N GLU A 77 -43.94 -14.65 43.46
CA GLU A 77 -45.21 -14.41 42.73
C GLU A 77 -45.96 -15.69 42.35
N ARG A 78 -45.63 -16.84 42.92
CA ARG A 78 -46.13 -18.21 42.60
C ARG A 78 -47.65 -18.40 42.68
N GLY A 79 -48.44 -17.49 42.66
CA GLY A 79 -49.91 -17.59 42.65
C GLY A 79 -50.53 -16.51 41.78
N ASN A 80 -49.75 -15.73 41.13
CA ASN A 80 -50.19 -14.64 40.27
C ASN A 80 -50.14 -15.05 38.79
N GLU A 81 -51.06 -14.52 38.00
CA GLU A 81 -51.08 -14.73 36.54
C GLU A 81 -49.74 -14.38 35.91
N GLY A 82 -49.21 -15.27 35.05
CA GLY A 82 -47.94 -15.12 34.37
C GLY A 82 -46.73 -15.60 35.16
N TYR A 83 -46.89 -16.01 36.45
CA TYR A 83 -45.83 -16.56 37.31
C TYR A 83 -46.16 -17.95 37.85
N GLU A 84 -47.16 -18.61 37.28
CA GLU A 84 -47.66 -19.92 37.70
C GLU A 84 -46.66 -21.05 37.48
N THR A 85 -45.90 -20.95 36.39
CA THR A 85 -44.87 -21.91 36.02
C THR A 85 -43.54 -21.24 35.82
N MET A 86 -42.45 -22.00 35.98
CA MET A 86 -41.10 -21.47 35.72
C MET A 86 -40.94 -20.98 34.27
N LEU A 87 -41.60 -21.65 33.31
CA LEU A 87 -41.55 -21.25 31.90
C LEU A 87 -42.24 -19.91 31.66
N ALA A 88 -43.46 -19.72 32.21
CA ALA A 88 -44.18 -18.44 32.12
C ALA A 88 -43.40 -17.30 32.80
N THR A 89 -42.73 -17.59 33.92
CA THR A 89 -41.85 -16.61 34.58
C THR A 89 -40.68 -16.20 33.70
N VAL A 90 -40.02 -17.15 33.01
CA VAL A 90 -38.91 -16.85 32.09
C VAL A 90 -39.40 -16.04 30.89
N GLU A 91 -40.57 -16.34 30.32
CA GLU A 91 -41.22 -15.55 29.27
C GLU A 91 -41.45 -14.10 29.71
N ASN A 92 -42.07 -13.90 30.86
CA ASN A 92 -42.33 -12.57 31.42
C ASN A 92 -41.03 -11.79 31.69
N ILE A 93 -39.99 -12.46 32.15
CA ILE A 93 -38.68 -11.83 32.35
C ILE A 93 -38.05 -11.45 31.04
N ALA A 94 -38.16 -12.26 29.99
CA ALA A 94 -37.65 -11.91 28.67
C ALA A 94 -38.35 -10.66 28.12
N ILE A 95 -39.64 -10.55 28.28
CA ILE A 95 -40.43 -9.36 27.92
C ILE A 95 -40.01 -8.17 28.79
N LEU A 96 -39.91 -8.34 30.09
CA LEU A 96 -39.46 -7.30 31.02
C LEU A 96 -38.07 -6.77 30.72
N PHE A 97 -37.14 -7.66 30.36
CA PHE A 97 -35.79 -7.32 30.02
C PHE A 97 -35.67 -6.52 28.72
N THR A 98 -36.53 -6.80 27.72
CA THR A 98 -36.46 -6.19 26.38
C THR A 98 -37.40 -5.01 26.19
N SER A 99 -38.62 -5.07 26.73
CA SER A 99 -39.72 -4.16 26.42
C SER A 99 -40.27 -3.41 27.63
N GLY A 100 -39.90 -3.82 28.86
CA GLY A 100 -40.42 -3.26 30.08
C GLY A 100 -41.65 -4.01 30.58
N PHE A 101 -42.41 -3.38 31.50
CA PHE A 101 -43.62 -4.02 32.09
C PHE A 101 -44.73 -4.17 31.05
N ASP A 102 -45.18 -5.41 30.89
CA ASP A 102 -46.39 -5.77 30.15
C ASP A 102 -47.56 -6.03 31.12
N VAL A 103 -48.53 -6.83 30.73
CA VAL A 103 -49.79 -7.09 31.44
C VAL A 103 -49.58 -7.65 32.84
N ASN A 104 -48.59 -8.51 33.04
CA ASN A 104 -48.33 -9.24 34.28
C ASN A 104 -47.38 -8.49 35.22
N ARG A 105 -47.87 -7.62 36.07
CA ARG A 105 -47.05 -6.92 37.06
C ARG A 105 -46.91 -7.71 38.36
N PRO A 106 -45.70 -7.77 38.96
CA PRO A 106 -45.51 -8.34 40.28
C PRO A 106 -46.37 -7.60 41.32
N LYS A 107 -46.97 -8.35 42.25
CA LYS A 107 -47.83 -7.79 43.32
C LYS A 107 -47.12 -7.71 44.66
N THR A 108 -46.06 -8.49 44.87
CA THR A 108 -45.26 -8.47 46.08
C THR A 108 -44.16 -7.42 46.03
N LEU A 109 -43.74 -6.87 47.17
CA LEU A 109 -42.66 -5.91 47.25
C LEU A 109 -41.34 -6.52 46.73
N LEU A 110 -41.08 -7.78 47.07
CA LEU A 110 -39.88 -8.51 46.67
C LEU A 110 -39.86 -8.78 45.16
N GLY A 111 -41.01 -9.19 44.59
CA GLY A 111 -41.20 -9.36 43.17
C GLY A 111 -41.02 -8.06 42.39
N THR A 112 -41.58 -6.96 42.90
CA THR A 112 -41.44 -5.62 42.29
C THR A 112 -40.01 -5.15 42.28
N LEU A 113 -39.24 -5.30 43.36
CA LEU A 113 -37.83 -4.96 43.42
C LEU A 113 -36.98 -5.82 42.45
N ALA A 114 -37.27 -7.12 42.41
CA ALA A 114 -36.58 -8.02 41.45
C ALA A 114 -36.89 -7.64 40.00
N ALA A 115 -38.14 -7.33 39.67
CA ALA A 115 -38.53 -6.89 38.35
C ALA A 115 -37.87 -5.57 37.92
N PHE A 116 -37.81 -4.57 38.83
CA PHE A 116 -37.09 -3.34 38.55
C PHE A 116 -35.59 -3.56 38.33
N THR A 117 -34.96 -4.48 39.04
CA THR A 117 -33.55 -4.84 38.86
C THR A 117 -33.32 -5.47 37.49
N VAL A 118 -34.19 -6.40 37.07
CA VAL A 118 -34.12 -7.00 35.72
C VAL A 118 -34.32 -5.95 34.62
N LEU A 119 -35.35 -5.09 34.79
CA LEU A 119 -35.64 -4.00 33.85
C LEU A 119 -34.45 -3.03 33.71
N ALA A 120 -33.90 -2.55 34.82
CA ALA A 120 -32.75 -1.65 34.80
C ALA A 120 -31.54 -2.32 34.13
N THR A 121 -31.30 -3.60 34.40
CA THR A 121 -30.23 -4.37 33.75
C THR A 121 -30.47 -4.50 32.24
N GLY A 122 -31.73 -4.73 31.81
CA GLY A 122 -32.09 -4.80 30.39
C GLY A 122 -31.82 -3.49 29.64
N ILE A 123 -32.24 -2.35 30.22
CA ILE A 123 -31.98 -1.01 29.61
C ILE A 123 -30.49 -0.74 29.53
N CYS A 124 -29.74 -0.99 30.59
CA CYS A 124 -28.27 -0.82 30.59
C CYS A 124 -27.60 -1.74 29.56
N PHE A 125 -28.05 -3.00 29.46
CA PHE A 125 -27.52 -3.95 28.48
C PHE A 125 -27.74 -3.48 27.05
N LEU A 126 -28.96 -3.07 26.69
CA LEU A 126 -29.26 -2.59 25.34
C LEU A 126 -28.43 -1.36 24.98
N GLY A 127 -28.26 -0.43 25.93
CA GLY A 127 -27.42 0.75 25.73
C GLY A 127 -25.93 0.38 25.47
N LEU A 128 -25.35 -0.46 26.32
CA LEU A 128 -23.98 -0.92 26.19
C LEU A 128 -23.79 -1.78 24.93
N PHE A 129 -24.73 -2.66 24.61
CA PHE A 129 -24.69 -3.51 23.42
C PHE A 129 -24.74 -2.68 22.13
N THR A 130 -25.63 -1.68 22.07
CA THR A 130 -25.69 -0.75 20.92
C THR A 130 -24.40 0.07 20.77
N GLY A 131 -23.85 0.54 21.89
CA GLY A 131 -22.58 1.26 21.92
C GLY A 131 -21.40 0.40 21.41
N GLU A 132 -21.32 -0.85 21.84
CA GLU A 132 -20.26 -1.78 21.42
C GLU A 132 -20.36 -2.13 19.93
N ILE A 133 -21.59 -2.35 19.42
CA ILE A 133 -21.82 -2.55 17.98
C ILE A 133 -21.40 -1.30 17.19
N ALA A 134 -21.82 -0.12 17.64
CA ALA A 134 -21.44 1.14 16.99
C ALA A 134 -19.90 1.32 16.98
N ALA A 135 -19.23 1.10 18.12
CA ALA A 135 -17.78 1.16 18.23
C ALA A 135 -17.10 0.15 17.29
N TYR A 136 -17.58 -1.10 17.24
CA TYR A 136 -17.07 -2.13 16.32
C TYR A 136 -17.22 -1.73 14.85
N LEU A 137 -18.37 -1.17 14.47
CA LEU A 137 -18.60 -0.71 13.09
C LEU A 137 -17.70 0.47 12.72
N VAL A 138 -17.53 1.42 13.63
CA VAL A 138 -16.61 2.55 13.47
C VAL A 138 -15.16 2.06 13.35
N GLU A 139 -14.73 1.18 14.25
CA GLU A 139 -13.39 0.60 14.22
C GLU A 139 -13.13 -0.19 12.92
N ARG A 140 -14.11 -0.97 12.46
CA ARG A 140 -14.02 -1.70 11.20
C ARG A 140 -13.92 -0.76 10.00
N ARG A 141 -14.67 0.34 10.01
CA ARG A 141 -14.62 1.37 8.96
C ARG A 141 -13.28 2.10 8.96
N MET A 142 -12.79 2.48 10.13
CA MET A 142 -11.47 3.11 10.30
C MET A 142 -10.32 2.18 9.89
N LYS A 143 -10.37 0.89 10.25
CA LYS A 143 -9.35 -0.10 9.87
C LYS A 143 -9.38 -0.41 8.36
N GLY A 144 -10.49 -0.23 7.68
CA GLY A 144 -10.61 -0.38 6.22
C GLY A 144 -9.87 0.71 5.46
N GLY A 145 -9.84 1.95 6.00
CA GLY A 145 -9.16 3.11 5.41
C GLY A 145 -7.77 3.41 5.97
N SER A 146 -7.37 2.80 7.09
CA SER A 146 -6.15 3.16 7.84
C SER A 146 -4.83 2.71 7.21
N GLY A 147 -4.85 2.06 6.04
CA GLY A 147 -3.64 1.63 5.33
C GLY A 147 -2.77 0.60 6.06
N MET A 148 -3.29 -0.06 7.10
CA MET A 148 -2.53 -1.05 7.90
C MET A 148 -2.64 -2.47 7.37
N LYS A 149 -3.59 -2.75 6.47
CA LYS A 149 -3.79 -4.08 5.88
C LYS A 149 -2.94 -4.28 4.64
N PRO A 150 -2.44 -5.50 4.39
CA PRO A 150 -1.79 -5.81 3.14
C PRO A 150 -2.77 -5.67 1.97
N VAL A 151 -2.29 -5.10 0.87
CA VAL A 151 -3.03 -5.01 -0.39
C VAL A 151 -2.89 -6.33 -1.13
N THR A 152 -3.99 -6.83 -1.71
CA THR A 152 -4.03 -8.14 -2.39
C THR A 152 -4.09 -8.06 -3.91
N VAL A 153 -4.18 -6.84 -4.46
CA VAL A 153 -4.17 -6.61 -5.91
C VAL A 153 -2.82 -6.97 -6.55
N SER A 154 -2.83 -7.25 -7.82
CA SER A 154 -1.66 -7.52 -8.65
C SER A 154 -1.71 -6.69 -9.92
N ASP A 155 -0.60 -6.55 -10.61
CA ASP A 155 -0.45 -5.73 -11.80
C ASP A 155 -0.92 -4.29 -11.60
N HIS A 156 -0.54 -3.72 -10.47
CA HIS A 156 -0.95 -2.40 -10.01
C HIS A 156 0.21 -1.41 -10.04
N VAL A 157 -0.13 -0.14 -10.04
CA VAL A 157 0.82 0.97 -9.96
C VAL A 157 0.96 1.37 -8.49
N VAL A 158 2.18 1.38 -7.98
CA VAL A 158 2.49 1.92 -6.66
C VAL A 158 2.89 3.38 -6.80
N VAL A 159 2.26 4.28 -6.04
CA VAL A 159 2.64 5.70 -6.01
C VAL A 159 3.05 6.06 -4.59
N THR A 160 4.25 6.59 -4.43
CA THR A 160 4.72 7.02 -3.12
C THR A 160 4.31 8.46 -2.86
N ARG A 161 3.89 8.73 -1.62
CA ARG A 161 3.43 10.02 -1.14
C ARG A 161 2.05 10.44 -1.71
N TRP A 162 1.25 11.04 -0.84
CA TRP A 162 -0.01 11.71 -1.20
C TRP A 162 0.21 13.21 -1.37
N GLY A 163 -0.35 13.78 -2.42
CA GLY A 163 -0.31 15.21 -2.71
C GLY A 163 -1.12 15.56 -3.96
N LYS A 164 -1.12 16.83 -4.35
CA LYS A 164 -1.83 17.27 -5.57
C LYS A 164 -1.33 16.59 -6.84
N GLU A 165 -0.03 16.33 -6.92
CA GLU A 165 0.56 15.61 -8.05
C GLU A 165 0.05 14.16 -8.11
N THR A 166 -0.01 13.50 -6.95
CA THR A 166 -0.54 12.13 -6.86
C THR A 166 -2.01 12.04 -7.23
N GLU A 167 -2.81 13.03 -6.81
CA GLU A 167 -4.21 13.13 -7.20
C GLU A 167 -4.35 13.24 -8.73
N SER A 168 -3.60 14.15 -9.36
CA SER A 168 -3.58 14.29 -10.82
C SER A 168 -3.11 13.02 -11.53
N ILE A 169 -2.05 12.37 -11.04
CA ILE A 169 -1.55 11.10 -11.59
C ILE A 169 -2.62 10.00 -11.50
N ILE A 170 -3.34 9.93 -10.38
CA ILE A 170 -4.42 8.95 -10.20
C ILE A 170 -5.59 9.23 -11.16
N ASP A 171 -5.98 10.49 -11.30
CA ASP A 171 -7.05 10.90 -12.19
C ASP A 171 -6.71 10.53 -13.65
N GLU A 172 -5.47 10.76 -14.07
CA GLU A 172 -4.97 10.38 -15.38
C GLU A 172 -4.91 8.86 -15.58
N LEU A 173 -4.31 8.12 -14.65
CA LEU A 173 -4.20 6.65 -14.72
C LEU A 173 -5.56 5.93 -14.70
N LEU A 174 -6.58 6.53 -14.11
CA LEU A 174 -7.92 5.98 -13.99
C LEU A 174 -8.93 6.64 -14.92
N SER A 175 -8.49 7.53 -15.81
CA SER A 175 -9.35 8.16 -16.80
C SER A 175 -10.00 7.13 -17.72
N ASP A 176 -11.12 7.49 -18.35
CA ASP A 176 -11.86 6.60 -19.26
C ASP A 176 -11.10 6.33 -20.57
N GLU A 177 -10.14 7.17 -20.89
CA GLU A 177 -9.27 7.08 -22.05
C GLU A 177 -8.20 5.98 -21.92
N VAL A 178 -7.79 5.64 -20.69
CA VAL A 178 -6.83 4.56 -20.45
C VAL A 178 -7.50 3.19 -20.64
N LYS A 179 -7.12 2.47 -21.68
CA LYS A 179 -7.74 1.18 -22.05
C LYS A 179 -7.55 0.10 -21.01
N GLU A 180 -6.39 0.07 -20.35
CA GLU A 180 -6.05 -0.90 -19.31
C GLU A 180 -5.91 -0.19 -17.98
N ARG A 181 -6.98 -0.22 -17.17
CA ARG A 181 -6.97 0.38 -15.83
C ARG A 181 -6.27 -0.52 -14.84
N HIS A 182 -5.13 -0.08 -14.36
CA HIS A 182 -4.43 -0.75 -13.28
C HIS A 182 -4.86 -0.17 -11.93
N PRO A 183 -5.11 -1.01 -10.90
CA PRO A 183 -5.31 -0.50 -9.54
C PRO A 183 -4.11 0.33 -9.11
N VAL A 184 -4.36 1.37 -8.31
CA VAL A 184 -3.31 2.23 -7.78
C VAL A 184 -3.16 2.00 -6.28
N VAL A 185 -1.95 1.84 -5.80
CA VAL A 185 -1.62 1.70 -4.37
C VAL A 185 -0.79 2.89 -3.93
N VAL A 186 -1.37 3.75 -3.11
CA VAL A 186 -0.67 4.91 -2.56
C VAL A 186 0.00 4.54 -1.24
N ILE A 187 1.29 4.83 -1.11
CA ILE A 187 2.04 4.68 0.15
C ILE A 187 2.32 6.07 0.69
N ASP A 188 1.88 6.34 1.92
CA ASP A 188 2.19 7.61 2.59
C ASP A 188 2.30 7.42 4.10
N ARG A 189 3.24 8.15 4.71
CA ARG A 189 3.47 8.12 6.17
C ARG A 189 2.73 9.22 6.92
N SER A 190 2.40 10.32 6.26
CA SER A 190 1.91 11.55 6.87
C SER A 190 0.39 11.57 7.04
N ILE A 191 -0.35 10.98 6.13
CA ILE A 191 -1.81 10.93 6.16
C ILE A 191 -2.34 9.74 6.96
N LEU A 192 -3.53 9.88 7.52
CA LEU A 192 -4.19 8.82 8.28
C LEU A 192 -5.08 7.95 7.38
N GLU A 193 -5.68 8.56 6.38
CA GLU A 193 -6.55 7.94 5.39
C GLU A 193 -6.47 8.72 4.07
N LEU A 194 -6.78 8.06 2.96
CA LEU A 194 -6.87 8.75 1.67
C LEU A 194 -8.13 9.63 1.63
N PRO A 195 -8.00 10.89 1.18
CA PRO A 195 -9.16 11.80 1.05
C PRO A 195 -10.05 11.49 -0.16
N ILE A 196 -9.70 10.48 -0.96
CA ILE A 196 -10.49 10.03 -2.11
C ILE A 196 -11.12 8.67 -1.85
N ASN A 197 -12.32 8.46 -2.38
CA ASN A 197 -13.05 7.19 -2.28
C ASN A 197 -13.25 6.59 -3.67
N ASN A 198 -12.23 5.89 -4.15
CA ASN A 198 -12.24 5.21 -5.43
C ASN A 198 -11.93 3.72 -5.22
N PRO A 199 -12.74 2.77 -5.74
CA PRO A 199 -12.55 1.34 -5.53
C PRO A 199 -11.25 0.78 -6.14
N TYR A 200 -10.66 1.48 -7.10
CA TYR A 200 -9.38 1.11 -7.72
C TYR A 200 -8.17 1.70 -6.99
N VAL A 201 -8.38 2.54 -5.96
CA VAL A 201 -7.28 3.17 -5.22
C VAL A 201 -7.20 2.59 -3.82
N HIS A 202 -6.04 2.05 -3.48
CA HIS A 202 -5.75 1.46 -2.18
C HIS A 202 -4.72 2.29 -1.44
N PHE A 203 -4.74 2.22 -0.12
CA PHE A 203 -3.82 2.97 0.73
C PHE A 203 -3.01 2.04 1.62
N VAL A 204 -1.71 2.33 1.72
CA VAL A 204 -0.80 1.71 2.68
C VAL A 204 -0.10 2.80 3.47
N LYS A 205 -0.33 2.82 4.78
CA LYS A 205 0.32 3.76 5.68
C LYS A 205 1.71 3.29 6.05
N GLY A 206 2.71 4.11 5.81
CA GLY A 206 4.09 3.84 6.21
C GLY A 206 5.13 4.59 5.39
N ASP A 207 6.39 4.39 5.72
CA ASP A 207 7.51 4.96 4.99
C ASP A 207 7.89 4.01 3.82
N PRO A 208 7.90 4.48 2.56
CA PRO A 208 8.21 3.65 1.41
C PRO A 208 9.67 3.18 1.34
N THR A 209 10.55 3.69 2.20
CA THR A 209 11.92 3.17 2.34
C THR A 209 11.98 1.86 3.13
N GLU A 210 10.90 1.49 3.83
CA GLU A 210 10.83 0.28 4.64
C GLU A 210 10.32 -0.91 3.81
N SER A 211 11.07 -2.00 3.74
CA SER A 211 10.69 -3.23 3.01
C SER A 211 9.33 -3.79 3.46
N ALA A 212 9.05 -3.77 4.76
CA ALA A 212 7.76 -4.25 5.30
C ALA A 212 6.55 -3.43 4.81
N VAL A 213 6.73 -2.14 4.53
CA VAL A 213 5.69 -1.27 3.97
C VAL A 213 5.49 -1.58 2.49
N LEU A 214 6.57 -1.74 1.73
CA LEU A 214 6.54 -2.12 0.32
C LEU A 214 5.91 -3.51 0.12
N GLU A 215 6.22 -4.48 0.98
CA GLU A 215 5.59 -5.81 0.95
C GLU A 215 4.08 -5.73 1.22
N ARG A 216 3.64 -4.89 2.18
CA ARG A 216 2.21 -4.65 2.42
C ARG A 216 1.53 -3.98 1.23
N ALA A 217 2.24 -3.11 0.52
CA ALA A 217 1.76 -2.49 -0.72
C ALA A 217 1.72 -3.47 -1.90
N GLY A 218 2.25 -4.68 -1.74
CA GLY A 218 2.24 -5.69 -2.77
C GLY A 218 3.29 -5.48 -3.86
N ILE A 219 4.43 -4.83 -3.56
CA ILE A 219 5.47 -4.50 -4.54
C ILE A 219 5.96 -5.72 -5.33
N LEU A 220 5.89 -6.92 -4.76
CA LEU A 220 6.25 -8.17 -5.44
C LEU A 220 5.32 -8.51 -6.62
N ARG A 221 4.16 -7.88 -6.69
CA ARG A 221 3.11 -8.08 -7.71
C ARG A 221 2.76 -6.80 -8.47
N ALA A 222 3.42 -5.70 -8.16
CA ALA A 222 3.25 -4.44 -8.87
C ALA A 222 3.91 -4.50 -10.25
N SER A 223 3.34 -3.80 -11.22
CA SER A 223 3.91 -3.58 -12.54
C SER A 223 4.83 -2.38 -12.57
N THR A 224 4.41 -1.29 -11.91
CA THR A 224 5.10 0.00 -11.95
C THR A 224 5.14 0.64 -10.56
N ALA A 225 6.18 1.39 -10.27
CA ALA A 225 6.30 2.23 -9.09
C ALA A 225 6.68 3.65 -9.48
N ILE A 226 5.86 4.63 -9.10
CA ILE A 226 6.09 6.06 -9.28
C ILE A 226 6.52 6.65 -7.95
N ILE A 227 7.75 7.14 -7.89
CA ILE A 227 8.38 7.63 -6.68
C ILE A 227 8.46 9.15 -6.73
N LEU A 228 7.69 9.80 -5.85
CA LEU A 228 7.55 11.26 -5.76
C LEU A 228 8.23 11.82 -4.51
N PRO A 229 9.00 12.90 -4.62
CA PRO A 229 9.56 13.64 -3.49
C PRO A 229 8.50 14.48 -2.78
N ASP A 230 8.77 14.94 -1.57
CA ASP A 230 7.92 15.89 -0.86
C ASP A 230 8.26 17.34 -1.25
N LEU A 231 7.39 17.96 -2.05
CA LEU A 231 7.55 19.34 -2.49
C LEU A 231 7.19 20.38 -1.43
N SER A 232 6.65 19.97 -0.29
CA SER A 232 6.33 20.89 0.82
C SER A 232 7.56 21.26 1.66
N THR A 233 8.65 20.52 1.51
CA THR A 233 9.92 20.80 2.19
C THR A 233 10.83 21.70 1.36
N THR A 234 11.72 22.42 2.04
CA THR A 234 12.80 23.19 1.41
C THR A 234 14.13 22.43 1.34
N ASP A 235 14.21 21.25 1.96
CA ASP A 235 15.38 20.40 1.92
C ASP A 235 15.29 19.37 0.79
N TYR A 236 15.54 19.84 -0.44
CA TYR A 236 15.51 19.01 -1.65
C TYR A 236 16.52 17.87 -1.63
N MET A 237 17.69 18.07 -0.97
CA MET A 237 18.70 17.02 -0.86
C MET A 237 18.23 15.85 0.00
N ALA A 238 17.54 16.15 1.10
CA ALA A 238 16.96 15.11 1.96
C ALA A 238 15.86 14.33 1.24
N GLU A 239 15.02 15.02 0.47
CA GLU A 239 13.95 14.36 -0.28
C GLU A 239 14.46 13.50 -1.43
N ASP A 240 15.43 13.98 -2.20
CA ASP A 240 16.09 13.15 -3.23
C ASP A 240 16.78 11.92 -2.60
N SER A 241 17.37 12.09 -1.42
CA SER A 241 17.96 10.95 -0.70
C SER A 241 16.90 9.90 -0.32
N ARG A 242 15.69 10.33 0.07
CA ARG A 242 14.56 9.42 0.33
C ARG A 242 14.09 8.72 -0.94
N THR A 243 13.99 9.47 -2.04
CA THR A 243 13.66 8.91 -3.37
C THR A 243 14.66 7.81 -3.75
N ILE A 244 15.96 8.07 -3.62
CA ILE A 244 17.02 7.09 -3.92
C ILE A 244 16.90 5.86 -3.02
N LEU A 245 16.67 6.04 -1.70
CA LEU A 245 16.50 4.93 -0.77
C LEU A 245 15.23 4.11 -1.07
N THR A 246 14.17 4.77 -1.50
CA THR A 246 12.92 4.09 -1.89
C THR A 246 13.13 3.24 -3.14
N VAL A 247 13.77 3.78 -4.18
CA VAL A 247 14.12 3.01 -5.39
C VAL A 247 15.01 1.83 -5.02
N LEU A 248 16.05 2.05 -4.21
CA LEU A 248 16.94 0.98 -3.75
C LEU A 248 16.18 -0.13 -3.01
N ALA A 249 15.21 0.24 -2.16
CA ALA A 249 14.39 -0.74 -1.44
C ALA A 249 13.49 -1.53 -2.40
N ILE A 250 12.88 -0.88 -3.39
CA ILE A 250 12.06 -1.53 -4.42
C ILE A 250 12.92 -2.49 -5.24
N GLU A 251 14.05 -2.03 -5.78
CA GLU A 251 14.96 -2.83 -6.60
C GLU A 251 15.50 -4.05 -5.84
N SER A 252 15.73 -3.90 -4.53
CA SER A 252 16.19 -5.01 -3.69
C SER A 252 15.13 -6.10 -3.49
N LEU A 253 13.83 -5.73 -3.52
CA LEU A 253 12.71 -6.64 -3.35
C LEU A 253 12.25 -7.25 -4.68
N ASN A 254 12.13 -6.42 -5.72
CA ASN A 254 11.60 -6.86 -7.01
C ASN A 254 12.14 -6.01 -8.17
N ARG A 255 13.18 -6.48 -8.84
CA ARG A 255 13.79 -5.86 -10.02
C ARG A 255 12.93 -5.86 -11.29
N LYS A 256 11.75 -6.46 -11.25
CA LYS A 256 10.84 -6.49 -12.40
C LYS A 256 9.84 -5.34 -12.40
N VAL A 257 9.74 -4.64 -11.29
CA VAL A 257 8.89 -3.44 -11.20
C VAL A 257 9.55 -2.33 -11.98
N TYR A 258 8.81 -1.73 -12.92
CA TYR A 258 9.29 -0.58 -13.66
C TYR A 258 9.27 0.66 -12.76
N THR A 259 10.42 1.23 -12.47
CA THR A 259 10.56 2.34 -11.52
C THR A 259 10.66 3.67 -12.25
N VAL A 260 9.77 4.61 -11.91
CA VAL A 260 9.77 5.99 -12.39
C VAL A 260 9.99 6.92 -11.20
N ALA A 261 11.10 7.63 -11.15
CA ALA A 261 11.44 8.48 -10.02
C ALA A 261 11.59 9.94 -10.40
N GLN A 262 10.96 10.82 -9.64
CA GLN A 262 11.15 12.26 -9.74
C GLN A 262 12.31 12.69 -8.85
N VAL A 263 13.20 13.52 -9.38
CA VAL A 263 14.28 14.16 -8.62
C VAL A 263 14.21 15.68 -8.76
N LEU A 264 14.58 16.38 -7.69
CA LEU A 264 14.51 17.83 -7.58
C LEU A 264 15.83 18.49 -7.96
N VAL A 265 16.94 17.83 -7.65
CA VAL A 265 18.31 18.30 -7.90
C VAL A 265 18.93 17.49 -9.03
N PRO A 266 19.28 18.10 -10.18
CA PRO A 266 19.77 17.36 -11.37
C PRO A 266 20.99 16.47 -11.10
N GLU A 267 21.88 16.91 -10.20
CA GLU A 267 23.10 16.18 -9.84
C GLU A 267 22.81 14.83 -9.16
N ASN A 268 21.60 14.67 -8.60
CA ASN A 268 21.19 13.44 -7.92
C ASN A 268 20.70 12.35 -8.89
N ALA A 269 20.37 12.69 -10.15
CA ALA A 269 19.95 11.74 -11.17
C ALA A 269 20.94 10.57 -11.32
N LYS A 270 22.25 10.86 -11.31
CA LYS A 270 23.31 9.83 -11.38
C LYS A 270 23.29 8.81 -10.24
N HIS A 271 22.70 9.16 -9.09
CA HIS A 271 22.55 8.22 -7.97
C HIS A 271 21.38 7.25 -8.22
N LEU A 272 20.29 7.74 -8.84
CA LEU A 272 19.17 6.90 -9.28
C LEU A 272 19.60 5.93 -10.40
N GLU A 273 20.42 6.36 -11.36
CA GLU A 273 21.00 5.48 -12.38
C GLU A 273 21.81 4.32 -11.75
N ARG A 274 22.59 4.61 -10.70
CA ARG A 274 23.41 3.60 -10.00
C ARG A 274 22.57 2.56 -9.23
N VAL A 275 21.37 2.92 -8.81
CA VAL A 275 20.44 1.99 -8.14
C VAL A 275 19.45 1.37 -9.12
N HIS A 276 19.72 1.52 -10.44
CA HIS A 276 18.96 0.91 -11.54
C HIS A 276 17.52 1.39 -11.67
N CYS A 277 17.23 2.66 -11.34
CA CYS A 277 15.96 3.28 -11.67
C CYS A 277 15.76 3.28 -13.20
N ASP A 278 14.59 2.83 -13.67
CA ASP A 278 14.32 2.72 -15.10
C ASP A 278 14.11 4.08 -15.75
N GLU A 279 13.35 4.99 -15.11
CA GLU A 279 13.07 6.34 -15.60
C GLU A 279 13.33 7.38 -14.52
N ILE A 280 14.04 8.43 -14.88
CA ILE A 280 14.42 9.52 -13.97
C ILE A 280 13.92 10.84 -14.55
N ILE A 281 13.01 11.48 -13.81
CA ILE A 281 12.42 12.75 -14.23
C ILE A 281 12.93 13.88 -13.33
N CYS A 282 13.81 14.71 -13.87
CA CYS A 282 14.21 15.97 -13.22
C CYS A 282 13.27 17.10 -13.66
N THR A 283 12.23 17.35 -12.88
CA THR A 283 11.19 18.34 -13.21
C THR A 283 11.76 19.74 -13.40
N THR A 284 12.71 20.14 -12.56
CA THR A 284 13.35 21.46 -12.66
C THR A 284 14.06 21.63 -14.01
N GLU A 285 14.80 20.61 -14.46
CA GLU A 285 15.53 20.66 -15.72
C GLU A 285 14.57 20.65 -16.93
N VAL A 286 13.59 19.74 -16.92
CA VAL A 286 12.58 19.63 -17.99
C VAL A 286 11.80 20.94 -18.14
N CYS A 287 11.29 21.47 -17.03
CA CYS A 287 10.54 22.74 -17.06
C CYS A 287 11.40 23.92 -17.52
N THR A 288 12.66 24.00 -17.06
CA THR A 288 13.58 25.07 -17.47
C THR A 288 13.87 24.99 -18.99
N ARG A 289 14.16 23.80 -19.50
CA ARG A 289 14.38 23.61 -20.95
C ARG A 289 13.15 23.94 -21.76
N LEU A 290 11.96 23.53 -21.30
CA LEU A 290 10.68 23.86 -21.95
C LEU A 290 10.43 25.36 -21.97
N MET A 291 10.69 26.08 -20.86
CA MET A 291 10.55 27.53 -20.80
C MET A 291 11.49 28.23 -21.79
N VAL A 292 12.76 27.84 -21.84
CA VAL A 292 13.74 28.40 -22.79
C VAL A 292 13.31 28.13 -24.22
N GLN A 293 12.95 26.89 -24.55
CA GLN A 293 12.51 26.55 -25.91
C GLN A 293 11.21 27.28 -26.30
N SER A 294 10.25 27.40 -25.39
CA SER A 294 8.98 28.10 -25.64
C SER A 294 9.19 29.61 -25.81
N SER A 295 10.23 30.20 -25.23
CA SER A 295 10.61 31.60 -25.46
C SER A 295 11.17 31.85 -26.85
N LEU A 296 11.83 30.85 -27.44
CA LEU A 296 12.41 30.90 -28.77
C LEU A 296 11.43 30.42 -29.85
N GLN A 297 10.61 29.43 -29.52
CA GLN A 297 9.68 28.79 -30.45
C GLN A 297 8.24 28.97 -29.89
N HIS A 298 7.58 30.03 -30.33
CA HIS A 298 6.25 30.38 -29.80
C HIS A 298 5.21 29.31 -30.12
N GLY A 299 4.48 28.85 -29.11
CA GLY A 299 3.46 27.81 -29.23
C GLY A 299 3.92 26.41 -28.83
N LEU A 300 5.22 26.21 -28.56
CA LEU A 300 5.77 24.92 -28.22
C LEU A 300 5.11 24.30 -26.96
N SER A 301 4.82 25.12 -25.95
CA SER A 301 4.15 24.65 -24.72
C SER A 301 2.77 24.05 -24.99
N ARG A 302 2.04 24.51 -26.01
CA ARG A 302 0.74 23.94 -26.38
C ARG A 302 0.91 22.57 -27.03
N ILE A 303 1.95 22.40 -27.87
CA ILE A 303 2.26 21.11 -28.50
C ILE A 303 2.58 20.08 -27.42
N PHE A 304 3.43 20.44 -26.45
CA PHE A 304 3.76 19.51 -25.36
C PHE A 304 2.55 19.19 -24.48
N ALA A 305 1.70 20.17 -24.17
CA ALA A 305 0.47 19.94 -23.43
C ALA A 305 -0.45 18.95 -24.14
N ASP A 306 -0.62 19.09 -25.46
CA ASP A 306 -1.45 18.21 -26.30
C ASP A 306 -0.87 16.78 -26.38
N VAL A 307 0.43 16.68 -26.66
CA VAL A 307 1.12 15.38 -26.84
C VAL A 307 1.25 14.57 -25.53
N LEU A 308 1.28 15.25 -24.39
CA LEU A 308 1.38 14.62 -23.08
C LEU A 308 0.02 14.40 -22.39
N SER A 309 -1.09 14.92 -22.95
CA SER A 309 -2.45 14.66 -22.42
C SER A 309 -2.95 13.30 -22.91
N PHE A 310 -3.78 12.64 -22.11
CA PHE A 310 -4.52 11.44 -22.52
C PHE A 310 -5.87 11.82 -23.11
N GLY A 311 -6.26 11.15 -24.21
CA GLY A 311 -7.62 11.22 -24.78
C GLY A 311 -7.92 12.41 -25.69
N GLU A 312 -7.11 13.46 -25.71
CA GLU A 312 -7.26 14.58 -26.61
C GLU A 312 -6.05 14.68 -27.55
N GLY A 313 -6.29 14.64 -28.87
CA GLY A 313 -5.24 14.84 -29.88
C GLY A 313 -4.49 13.57 -30.24
N SER A 314 -3.17 13.63 -30.27
CA SER A 314 -2.28 12.51 -30.58
C SER A 314 -1.34 12.23 -29.43
N GLU A 315 -1.21 10.96 -29.10
CA GLU A 315 -0.38 10.47 -28.00
C GLU A 315 0.89 9.82 -28.49
N ILE A 316 1.91 9.76 -27.62
CA ILE A 316 3.14 9.01 -27.89
C ILE A 316 2.98 7.57 -27.42
N TYR A 317 3.09 6.63 -28.34
CA TYR A 317 3.10 5.21 -28.06
C TYR A 317 4.47 4.60 -28.30
N ARG A 318 4.90 3.73 -27.36
CA ARG A 318 6.05 2.85 -27.54
C ARG A 318 5.56 1.49 -27.99
N VAL A 319 5.83 1.13 -29.23
CA VAL A 319 5.32 -0.10 -29.87
C VAL A 319 6.47 -0.98 -30.31
N LYS A 320 6.36 -2.29 -30.10
CA LYS A 320 7.33 -3.25 -30.59
C LYS A 320 7.07 -3.50 -32.08
N LEU A 321 8.06 -3.21 -32.92
CA LEU A 321 7.90 -3.31 -34.36
C LEU A 321 7.77 -4.78 -34.82
N ALA A 322 6.77 -5.04 -35.64
CA ALA A 322 6.59 -6.34 -36.28
C ALA A 322 7.78 -6.70 -37.17
N GLY A 323 8.13 -7.98 -37.21
CA GLY A 323 9.29 -8.48 -37.97
C GLY A 323 9.32 -8.11 -39.46
N ARG A 324 8.16 -7.78 -40.06
CA ARG A 324 8.04 -7.32 -41.47
C ARG A 324 8.75 -5.96 -41.70
N PHE A 325 9.02 -5.19 -40.67
CA PHE A 325 9.72 -3.90 -40.76
C PHE A 325 11.23 -4.04 -40.62
N ALA A 326 11.76 -5.21 -40.29
CA ALA A 326 13.20 -5.44 -40.18
C ALA A 326 13.91 -5.18 -41.53
N GLY A 327 15.03 -4.46 -41.46
CA GLY A 327 15.80 -4.03 -42.64
C GLY A 327 15.32 -2.75 -43.31
N ARG A 328 14.15 -2.21 -42.94
CA ARG A 328 13.68 -0.92 -43.44
C ARG A 328 14.51 0.23 -42.90
N GLU A 329 14.70 1.26 -43.70
CA GLU A 329 15.30 2.51 -43.23
C GLU A 329 14.33 3.34 -42.39
N TYR A 330 14.89 4.11 -41.44
CA TYR A 330 14.11 4.98 -40.54
C TYR A 330 13.15 5.88 -41.31
N PHE A 331 13.65 6.61 -42.33
CA PHE A 331 12.81 7.56 -43.07
C PHE A 331 11.81 6.89 -44.00
N GLU A 332 12.16 5.74 -44.59
CA GLU A 332 11.23 4.95 -45.39
C GLU A 332 10.07 4.42 -44.53
N LEU A 333 10.39 3.87 -43.34
CA LEU A 333 9.42 3.43 -42.37
C LEU A 333 8.51 4.60 -41.91
N GLY A 334 9.08 5.74 -41.54
CA GLY A 334 8.33 6.92 -41.14
C GLY A 334 7.37 7.41 -42.24
N ALA A 335 7.82 7.44 -43.51
CA ALA A 335 6.96 7.81 -44.65
C ALA A 335 5.82 6.79 -44.88
N GLU A 336 6.08 5.51 -44.70
CA GLU A 336 5.07 4.45 -44.79
C GLU A 336 4.02 4.60 -43.70
N LEU A 337 4.44 4.70 -42.42
CA LEU A 337 3.55 4.84 -41.26
C LEU A 337 2.66 6.08 -41.37
N MET A 338 3.20 7.20 -41.84
CA MET A 338 2.43 8.41 -42.05
C MET A 338 1.34 8.22 -43.13
N ARG A 339 1.61 7.48 -44.19
CA ARG A 339 0.64 7.27 -45.28
C ARG A 339 -0.40 6.24 -44.91
N THR A 340 -0.03 5.15 -44.26
CA THR A 340 -0.92 4.00 -43.98
C THR A 340 -1.71 4.16 -42.71
N GLU A 341 -1.04 4.67 -41.65
CA GLU A 341 -1.58 4.67 -40.29
C GLU A 341 -1.82 6.09 -39.74
N LYS A 342 -1.49 7.15 -40.50
CA LYS A 342 -1.51 8.56 -40.04
C LYS A 342 -0.64 8.76 -38.79
N THR A 343 0.41 7.97 -38.66
CA THR A 343 1.28 7.89 -37.48
C THR A 343 2.65 8.47 -37.80
N THR A 344 3.14 9.37 -36.95
CA THR A 344 4.46 9.99 -37.10
C THR A 344 5.49 9.23 -36.31
N LEU A 345 6.53 8.72 -36.97
CA LEU A 345 7.68 8.10 -36.30
C LEU A 345 8.55 9.18 -35.65
N LEU A 346 8.70 9.12 -34.32
CA LEU A 346 9.54 10.04 -33.54
C LEU A 346 10.94 9.47 -33.32
N ALA A 347 11.02 8.20 -32.89
CA ALA A 347 12.30 7.56 -32.58
C ALA A 347 12.22 6.04 -32.79
N ILE A 348 13.40 5.42 -32.93
CA ILE A 348 13.58 3.97 -32.84
C ILE A 348 14.56 3.68 -31.70
N GLU A 349 14.18 2.78 -30.83
CA GLU A 349 15.04 2.20 -29.80
C GLU A 349 15.57 0.86 -30.28
N SER A 350 16.88 0.78 -30.50
CA SER A 350 17.59 -0.41 -30.93
C SER A 350 18.75 -0.70 -29.97
N ASP A 351 18.80 -1.89 -29.38
CA ASP A 351 19.86 -2.30 -28.43
C ASP A 351 20.07 -1.30 -27.26
N ARG A 352 19.00 -0.64 -26.78
CA ARG A 352 18.97 0.45 -25.78
C ARG A 352 19.48 1.81 -26.26
N ASP A 353 19.85 1.95 -27.51
CA ASP A 353 20.20 3.24 -28.11
C ASP A 353 18.97 3.89 -28.73
N MET A 354 18.70 5.15 -28.36
CA MET A 354 17.58 5.92 -28.87
C MET A 354 18.00 6.75 -30.09
N HIS A 355 17.42 6.47 -31.25
CA HIS A 355 17.64 7.18 -32.51
C HIS A 355 16.47 8.12 -32.80
N ILE A 356 16.62 9.40 -32.43
CA ILE A 356 15.61 10.45 -32.66
C ILE A 356 16.04 11.23 -33.90
N ASN A 357 15.25 11.23 -34.98
CA ASN A 357 15.52 11.93 -36.22
C ASN A 357 17.04 11.81 -36.64
N PRO A 358 17.54 10.59 -36.85
CA PRO A 358 18.96 10.35 -37.02
C PRO A 358 19.52 11.00 -38.30
N GLU A 359 20.74 11.59 -38.22
CA GLU A 359 21.43 12.16 -39.39
C GLU A 359 21.95 11.08 -40.35
N LYS A 360 22.22 9.87 -39.85
CA LYS A 360 22.71 8.73 -40.61
C LYS A 360 21.59 7.73 -40.86
N GLU A 361 21.77 6.95 -41.94
CA GLU A 361 20.91 5.83 -42.24
C GLU A 361 20.86 4.84 -41.06
N VAL A 362 19.68 4.73 -40.44
CA VAL A 362 19.38 3.76 -39.39
C VAL A 362 18.41 2.76 -39.94
N ARG A 363 18.74 1.46 -39.83
CA ARG A 363 17.86 0.35 -40.25
C ARG A 363 17.25 -0.34 -39.04
N VAL A 364 15.97 -0.56 -39.13
CA VAL A 364 15.18 -1.29 -38.11
C VAL A 364 15.70 -2.72 -37.99
N LYS A 365 15.92 -3.19 -36.76
CA LYS A 365 16.21 -4.59 -36.45
C LYS A 365 14.95 -5.30 -35.94
N ALA A 366 14.96 -6.62 -36.04
CA ALA A 366 13.89 -7.43 -35.46
C ALA A 366 13.88 -7.27 -33.92
N GLY A 367 12.74 -6.86 -33.38
CA GLY A 367 12.56 -6.65 -31.94
C GLY A 367 12.80 -5.21 -31.46
N ASP A 368 13.17 -4.28 -32.36
CA ASP A 368 13.25 -2.86 -32.05
C ASP A 368 11.87 -2.31 -31.63
N HIS A 369 11.91 -1.24 -30.84
CA HIS A 369 10.72 -0.47 -30.48
C HIS A 369 10.71 0.87 -31.22
N ALA A 370 9.52 1.28 -31.64
CA ALA A 370 9.30 2.61 -32.20
C ALA A 370 8.52 3.47 -31.20
N PHE A 371 8.95 4.71 -31.07
CA PHE A 371 8.16 5.76 -30.44
C PHE A 371 7.43 6.52 -31.55
N VAL A 372 6.12 6.50 -31.48
CA VAL A 372 5.27 7.06 -32.53
C VAL A 372 4.22 8.00 -31.93
N LEU A 373 3.93 9.08 -32.65
CA LEU A 373 2.83 9.97 -32.35
C LEU A 373 1.62 9.56 -33.21
N SER A 374 0.54 9.17 -32.56
CA SER A 374 -0.66 8.65 -33.23
C SER A 374 -1.93 9.07 -32.50
N PRO A 375 -3.07 9.30 -33.24
CA PRO A 375 -4.36 9.59 -32.63
C PRO A 375 -4.97 8.42 -31.86
N SER A 376 -4.45 7.20 -32.03
CA SER A 376 -4.87 6.00 -31.32
C SER A 376 -3.75 4.98 -31.33
N HIS A 377 -3.80 4.01 -30.41
CA HIS A 377 -2.78 2.96 -30.32
C HIS A 377 -2.63 2.21 -31.65
N PRO A 378 -1.46 2.20 -32.27
CA PRO A 378 -1.26 1.68 -33.63
C PRO A 378 -1.02 0.17 -33.62
N THR A 379 -2.06 -0.60 -33.38
CA THR A 379 -2.02 -2.07 -33.28
C THR A 379 -1.55 -2.78 -34.57
N GLN A 380 -1.63 -2.12 -35.72
CA GLN A 380 -1.23 -2.71 -37.01
C GLN A 380 0.29 -2.79 -37.18
N ILE A 381 1.08 -1.98 -36.46
CA ILE A 381 2.54 -1.99 -36.54
C ILE A 381 3.17 -2.84 -35.43
N GLU A 382 2.41 -3.29 -34.50
CA GLU A 382 2.84 -4.09 -33.36
C GLU A 382 2.89 -5.61 -33.69
N VAL A 383 3.74 -6.35 -32.95
CA VAL A 383 3.94 -7.82 -33.12
C VAL A 383 2.76 -8.57 -32.50
#